data_cee7a47eaf7fbcfa947f61ad2a7e9af9
#
_entry.id   cee7a47eaf7fbcfa947f61ad2a7e9af9
#
_cell.length_a   1.000
_cell.length_b   1.000
_cell.length_c   1.000
_cell.angle_alpha   90.00
_cell.angle_beta   90.00
_cell.angle_gamma   90.00
#
_symmetry.space_group_name_H-M   'P 1'
#
loop_
_entity.id
_entity.type
_entity.pdbx_description
1 polymer ?
#
loop_
_entity_poly.entity_id
_entity_poly.type
_entity_poly.pdbx_seq_one_letter_code
_entity_poly.pdbx_strand_id
1 'polypeptide(L)'
;PYTTLFRSGLWEYKTFVADSVNTRKEHEKKAVKDDKTKMWKEFSDTTHLKDSKQQTEVFALLWKKHRKAQLKAKYSAPQYAHSGTPVSKQPFLNWTDVTTSRCETLVENLFGESIQLHQKYTLCDVIRDRPVFVSYNWVVNYIVEGLIVLLFLGGIWAGRRSKLMWMCLSFFALDMILHIGLGFGINEVYIMTAHWAYVIPLCIGCLIKSTKGGIRNAITLLTALIAFYLIVYNSALVIFTL
;
A
#
# COMPACT_ATOMS: atom_id res chain seq x y z
N PRO A 1 29.23 -12.99 3.60
CA PRO A 1 28.67 -11.92 2.77
C PRO A 1 27.32 -11.41 3.28
N TYR A 2 26.42 -12.27 3.82
CA TYR A 2 25.10 -11.86 4.34
C TYR A 2 25.14 -10.96 5.57
N THR A 3 26.16 -11.07 6.41
CA THR A 3 26.34 -10.25 7.62
C THR A 3 26.65 -8.78 7.33
N THR A 4 27.24 -8.48 6.18
CA THR A 4 27.58 -7.10 5.77
C THR A 4 26.36 -6.32 5.28
N LEU A 5 25.46 -6.98 4.52
CA LEU A 5 24.20 -6.37 4.07
C LEU A 5 23.24 -6.08 5.24
N PHE A 6 23.19 -6.97 6.23
CA PHE A 6 22.38 -6.76 7.43
C PHE A 6 22.94 -5.61 8.32
N ARG A 7 24.28 -5.46 8.38
CA ARG A 7 24.93 -4.36 9.11
C ARG A 7 24.72 -3.01 8.41
N SER A 8 24.77 -2.94 7.08
CA SER A 8 24.53 -1.69 6.34
C SER A 8 23.08 -1.23 6.47
N GLY A 9 22.11 -2.13 6.33
CA GLY A 9 20.68 -1.79 6.53
C GLY A 9 20.37 -1.34 7.96
N LEU A 10 21.01 -1.96 8.98
CA LEU A 10 20.84 -1.54 10.37
C LEU A 10 21.51 -0.19 10.66
N TRP A 11 22.62 0.10 9.99
CA TRP A 11 23.32 1.38 10.07
C TRP A 11 22.52 2.49 9.39
N GLU A 12 22.00 2.25 8.18
CA GLU A 12 21.12 3.18 7.47
C GLU A 12 19.84 3.47 8.27
N TYR A 13 19.22 2.44 8.83
CA TYR A 13 18.07 2.61 9.72
C TYR A 13 18.40 3.46 10.93
N LYS A 14 19.50 3.18 11.63
CA LYS A 14 19.91 3.96 12.80
C LYS A 14 20.27 5.39 12.46
N THR A 15 20.91 5.63 11.31
CA THR A 15 21.46 6.94 10.97
C THR A 15 20.41 7.87 10.34
N PHE A 16 19.53 7.33 9.48
CA PHE A 16 18.60 8.17 8.71
C PHE A 16 17.14 8.01 9.14
N VAL A 17 16.72 6.81 9.52
CA VAL A 17 15.31 6.53 9.83
C VAL A 17 15.02 6.74 11.32
N ALA A 18 15.89 6.26 12.21
CA ALA A 18 15.66 6.37 13.65
C ALA A 18 15.62 7.83 14.12
N ASP A 19 16.51 8.68 13.58
CA ASP A 19 16.52 10.10 13.93
C ASP A 19 15.27 10.83 13.43
N SER A 20 14.83 10.58 12.20
CA SER A 20 13.62 11.17 11.68
C SER A 20 12.37 10.72 12.45
N VAL A 21 12.27 9.43 12.80
CA VAL A 21 11.19 8.88 13.62
C VAL A 21 11.21 9.46 15.04
N ASN A 22 12.38 9.60 15.66
CA ASN A 22 12.49 10.19 16.99
C ASN A 22 12.14 11.67 16.97
N THR A 23 12.63 12.44 16.02
CA THR A 23 12.30 13.85 15.83
C THR A 23 10.78 14.03 15.64
N ARG A 24 10.16 13.20 14.80
CA ARG A 24 8.70 13.23 14.59
C ARG A 24 7.94 12.92 15.88
N LYS A 25 8.36 11.91 16.66
CA LYS A 25 7.74 11.57 17.95
C LYS A 25 7.90 12.70 18.97
N GLU A 26 9.02 13.40 18.98
CA GLU A 26 9.24 14.54 19.84
C GLU A 26 8.35 15.74 19.45
N HIS A 27 8.24 16.03 18.16
CA HIS A 27 7.32 17.03 17.66
C HIS A 27 5.86 16.71 18.02
N GLU A 28 5.42 15.46 17.88
CA GLU A 28 4.08 15.04 18.28
C GLU A 28 3.87 15.18 19.79
N LYS A 29 4.82 14.78 20.62
CA LYS A 29 4.76 14.93 22.07
C LYS A 29 4.68 16.41 22.47
N LYS A 30 5.49 17.27 21.83
CA LYS A 30 5.48 18.72 22.06
C LYS A 30 4.13 19.32 21.70
N ALA A 31 3.61 19.00 20.51
CA ALA A 31 2.29 19.49 20.06
C ALA A 31 1.15 19.10 21.03
N VAL A 32 1.16 17.85 21.53
CA VAL A 32 0.20 17.37 22.53
C VAL A 32 0.34 18.11 23.86
N LYS A 33 1.57 18.42 24.28
CA LYS A 33 1.82 19.17 25.50
C LYS A 33 1.35 20.62 25.36
N ASP A 34 1.62 21.25 24.23
CA ASP A 34 1.23 22.64 23.95
C ASP A 34 -0.31 22.78 23.90
N ASP A 35 -0.98 21.82 23.22
CA ASP A 35 -2.44 21.77 23.18
C ASP A 35 -3.07 21.58 24.56
N LYS A 36 -2.49 20.70 25.39
CA LYS A 36 -2.93 20.51 26.77
C LYS A 36 -2.78 21.78 27.60
N THR A 37 -1.65 22.50 27.43
CA THR A 37 -1.37 23.74 28.15
C THR A 37 -2.33 24.84 27.73
N LYS A 38 -2.61 24.95 26.42
CA LYS A 38 -3.59 25.91 25.88
C LYS A 38 -4.99 25.65 26.44
N MET A 39 -5.44 24.41 26.37
CA MET A 39 -6.73 23.99 26.88
C MET A 39 -6.85 24.20 28.42
N TRP A 40 -5.77 23.97 29.18
CA TRP A 40 -5.73 24.24 30.59
C TRP A 40 -5.92 25.72 30.88
N LYS A 41 -5.25 26.60 30.13
CA LYS A 41 -5.36 28.06 30.30
C LYS A 41 -6.80 28.53 30.02
N GLU A 42 -7.38 28.09 28.90
CA GLU A 42 -8.77 28.42 28.56
C GLU A 42 -9.77 27.90 29.62
N PHE A 43 -9.52 26.70 30.16
CA PHE A 43 -10.35 26.14 31.23
C PHE A 43 -10.21 26.93 32.55
N SER A 44 -8.98 27.30 32.95
CA SER A 44 -8.74 28.08 34.18
C SER A 44 -9.35 29.44 34.12
N ASP A 45 -9.35 30.10 32.96
CA ASP A 45 -9.90 31.44 32.76
C ASP A 45 -11.44 31.45 32.78
N THR A 46 -12.07 30.31 32.42
CA THR A 46 -13.54 30.20 32.34
C THR A 46 -14.18 29.49 33.52
N THR A 47 -13.40 28.81 34.35
CA THR A 47 -13.98 28.03 35.46
C THR A 47 -14.16 28.83 36.71
N HIS A 48 -15.31 28.67 37.37
CA HIS A 48 -15.64 29.33 38.67
C HIS A 48 -15.38 28.41 39.88
N LEU A 49 -14.74 27.24 39.66
CA LEU A 49 -14.39 26.31 40.73
C LEU A 49 -13.27 26.89 41.58
N LYS A 50 -13.49 26.97 42.92
CA LYS A 50 -12.49 27.50 43.87
C LYS A 50 -11.51 26.45 44.38
N ASP A 51 -11.89 25.16 44.30
CA ASP A 51 -11.04 24.05 44.77
C ASP A 51 -10.12 23.56 43.66
N SER A 52 -8.81 23.67 43.88
CA SER A 52 -7.75 23.27 42.95
C SER A 52 -7.78 21.76 42.65
N LYS A 53 -8.20 20.90 43.58
CA LYS A 53 -8.32 19.44 43.33
C LYS A 53 -9.46 19.15 42.37
N GLN A 54 -10.62 19.75 42.61
CA GLN A 54 -11.78 19.60 41.71
C GLN A 54 -11.50 20.15 40.31
N GLN A 55 -10.81 21.29 40.20
CA GLN A 55 -10.37 21.82 38.91
C GLN A 55 -9.51 20.80 38.13
N THR A 56 -8.54 20.18 38.82
CA THR A 56 -7.64 19.21 38.21
C THR A 56 -8.37 17.92 37.73
N GLU A 57 -9.31 17.43 38.53
CA GLU A 57 -10.09 16.23 38.17
C GLU A 57 -11.03 16.51 37.01
N VAL A 58 -11.75 17.61 37.02
CA VAL A 58 -12.66 18.01 35.94
C VAL A 58 -11.86 18.20 34.63
N PHE A 59 -10.74 18.92 34.72
CA PHE A 59 -9.88 19.09 33.55
C PHE A 59 -9.33 17.76 33.02
N ALA A 60 -8.95 16.85 33.89
CA ALA A 60 -8.45 15.52 33.44
C ALA A 60 -9.51 14.74 32.64
N LEU A 61 -10.78 14.83 33.06
CA LEU A 61 -11.90 14.23 32.33
C LEU A 61 -12.13 14.92 30.97
N LEU A 62 -12.12 16.25 30.95
CA LEU A 62 -12.26 17.03 29.72
C LEU A 62 -11.12 16.77 28.75
N TRP A 63 -9.89 16.75 29.24
CA TRP A 63 -8.72 16.43 28.44
C TRP A 63 -8.79 15.02 27.85
N LYS A 64 -9.20 14.04 28.65
CA LYS A 64 -9.38 12.65 28.17
C LYS A 64 -10.42 12.58 27.06
N LYS A 65 -11.53 13.29 27.19
CA LYS A 65 -12.59 13.39 26.17
C LYS A 65 -12.08 14.08 24.91
N HIS A 66 -11.42 15.23 25.05
CA HIS A 66 -10.81 15.98 23.95
C HIS A 66 -9.79 15.15 23.20
N ARG A 67 -8.88 14.50 23.93
CA ARG A 67 -7.85 13.65 23.32
C ARG A 67 -8.45 12.44 22.59
N LYS A 68 -9.47 11.83 23.14
CA LYS A 68 -10.20 10.73 22.47
C LYS A 68 -10.86 11.22 21.17
N ALA A 69 -11.44 12.40 21.16
CA ALA A 69 -12.04 13.00 19.97
C ALA A 69 -10.98 13.32 18.90
N GLN A 70 -9.85 13.92 19.29
CA GLN A 70 -8.72 14.17 18.38
C GLN A 70 -8.17 12.88 17.76
N LEU A 71 -7.95 11.85 18.59
CA LEU A 71 -7.50 10.56 18.09
C LEU A 71 -8.51 9.93 17.13
N LYS A 72 -9.80 10.02 17.48
CA LYS A 72 -10.87 9.54 16.59
C LYS A 72 -10.89 10.31 15.28
N ALA A 73 -10.75 11.64 15.30
CA ALA A 73 -10.67 12.46 14.09
C ALA A 73 -9.42 12.13 13.26
N LYS A 74 -8.26 11.98 13.91
CA LYS A 74 -7.00 11.59 13.26
C LYS A 74 -7.16 10.25 12.55
N TYR A 75 -7.69 9.22 13.23
CA TYR A 75 -7.86 7.87 12.67
C TYR A 75 -9.06 7.75 11.72
N SER A 76 -9.94 8.75 11.67
CA SER A 76 -11.02 8.84 10.68
C SER A 76 -10.61 9.64 9.46
N ALA A 77 -9.39 10.19 9.43
CA ALA A 77 -8.87 10.85 8.24
C ALA A 77 -8.73 9.84 7.08
N PRO A 78 -8.89 10.26 5.83
CA PRO A 78 -8.83 9.36 4.66
C PRO A 78 -7.59 8.47 4.62
N GLN A 79 -6.45 8.97 5.03
CA GLN A 79 -5.19 8.23 5.11
C GLN A 79 -5.20 7.01 6.06
N TYR A 80 -6.15 6.97 7.00
CA TYR A 80 -6.33 5.86 7.94
C TYR A 80 -7.62 5.08 7.70
N ALA A 81 -8.39 5.47 6.68
CA ALA A 81 -9.69 4.86 6.39
C ALA A 81 -9.58 3.36 6.08
N HIS A 82 -8.41 2.94 5.59
CA HIS A 82 -8.13 1.57 5.18
C HIS A 82 -7.08 0.87 6.05
N SER A 83 -6.68 1.47 7.19
CA SER A 83 -5.91 0.74 8.19
C SER A 83 -6.79 -0.39 8.73
N GLY A 84 -6.45 -1.62 8.36
CA GLY A 84 -7.32 -2.76 8.53
C GLY A 84 -7.43 -3.27 9.96
N THR A 85 -8.30 -4.24 10.15
CA THR A 85 -8.41 -4.98 11.41
C THR A 85 -7.70 -6.32 11.26
N PRO A 86 -6.67 -6.60 12.05
CA PRO A 86 -5.93 -7.86 11.96
C PRO A 86 -6.77 -9.04 12.44
N VAL A 87 -6.50 -10.22 11.88
CA VAL A 87 -7.10 -11.49 12.33
C VAL A 87 -6.77 -11.77 13.79
N SER A 88 -5.54 -11.44 14.21
CA SER A 88 -5.07 -11.62 15.58
C SER A 88 -4.01 -10.58 15.93
N LYS A 89 -3.86 -10.28 17.23
CA LYS A 89 -2.83 -9.38 17.75
C LYS A 89 -1.45 -10.04 17.90
N GLN A 90 -1.29 -11.28 17.49
CA GLN A 90 0.02 -11.96 17.49
C GLN A 90 0.96 -11.31 16.44
N PRO A 91 2.28 -11.31 16.67
CA PRO A 91 3.22 -10.53 15.86
C PRO A 91 3.10 -10.72 14.35
N PHE A 92 2.92 -11.97 13.88
CA PHE A 92 2.79 -12.25 12.44
C PHE A 92 1.38 -11.91 11.91
N LEU A 93 0.34 -12.28 12.64
CA LEU A 93 -1.05 -12.10 12.22
C LEU A 93 -1.54 -10.65 12.40
N ASN A 94 -0.79 -9.81 13.10
CA ASN A 94 -1.09 -8.39 13.23
C ASN A 94 -0.88 -7.60 11.91
N TRP A 95 -0.25 -8.21 10.91
CA TRP A 95 -0.06 -7.62 9.57
C TRP A 95 -1.16 -8.01 8.59
N THR A 96 -2.12 -8.81 9.02
CA THR A 96 -3.28 -9.20 8.24
C THR A 96 -4.38 -8.13 8.33
N ASP A 97 -5.26 -8.12 7.35
CA ASP A 97 -6.42 -7.24 7.31
C ASP A 97 -7.65 -8.01 6.81
N VAL A 98 -8.69 -8.06 7.64
CA VAL A 98 -9.96 -8.70 7.28
C VAL A 98 -11.02 -7.72 6.80
N THR A 99 -10.76 -6.42 6.88
CA THR A 99 -11.75 -5.37 6.62
C THR A 99 -11.64 -4.74 5.23
N THR A 100 -10.47 -4.78 4.60
CA THR A 100 -10.28 -4.25 3.25
C THR A 100 -11.01 -5.12 2.21
N SER A 101 -11.73 -4.49 1.29
CA SER A 101 -12.49 -5.14 0.23
C SER A 101 -11.59 -6.00 -0.68
N ARG A 102 -11.87 -7.31 -0.74
CA ARG A 102 -11.10 -8.25 -1.58
C ARG A 102 -11.31 -8.01 -3.06
N CYS A 103 -12.53 -7.64 -3.47
CA CYS A 103 -12.83 -7.36 -4.87
C CYS A 103 -12.10 -6.12 -5.36
N GLU A 104 -12.13 -5.04 -4.59
CA GLU A 104 -11.41 -3.80 -4.93
C GLU A 104 -9.90 -4.02 -4.94
N THR A 105 -9.37 -4.78 -3.98
CA THR A 105 -7.95 -5.15 -3.93
C THR A 105 -7.53 -5.98 -5.14
N LEU A 106 -8.37 -6.94 -5.57
CA LEU A 106 -8.07 -7.78 -6.73
C LEU A 106 -7.96 -6.93 -8.01
N VAL A 107 -8.89 -6.01 -8.21
CA VAL A 107 -8.90 -5.15 -9.39
C VAL A 107 -7.76 -4.14 -9.34
N GLU A 108 -7.65 -3.42 -8.23
CA GLU A 108 -6.76 -2.26 -8.11
C GLU A 108 -5.32 -2.66 -7.80
N ASN A 109 -5.11 -3.54 -6.84
CA ASN A 109 -3.77 -3.84 -6.35
C ASN A 109 -3.10 -5.00 -7.10
N LEU A 110 -3.86 -5.83 -7.85
CA LEU A 110 -3.28 -6.92 -8.62
C LEU A 110 -2.88 -6.49 -10.03
N PHE A 111 -3.72 -5.73 -10.72
CA PHE A 111 -3.47 -5.34 -12.11
C PHE A 111 -3.46 -3.84 -12.36
N GLY A 112 -3.95 -3.03 -11.42
CA GLY A 112 -3.94 -1.58 -11.50
C GLY A 112 -2.60 -0.97 -11.08
N GLU A 113 -2.58 -0.30 -9.94
CA GLU A 113 -1.41 0.44 -9.42
C GLU A 113 -0.12 -0.39 -9.36
N SER A 114 -0.23 -1.70 -9.19
CA SER A 114 0.91 -2.61 -9.16
C SER A 114 1.71 -2.67 -10.47
N ILE A 115 1.09 -2.35 -11.60
CA ILE A 115 1.69 -2.40 -12.93
C ILE A 115 1.76 -1.01 -13.55
N GLN A 116 0.69 -0.22 -13.37
CA GLN A 116 0.50 1.07 -13.97
C GLN A 116 0.11 2.09 -12.90
N LEU A 117 1.03 3.02 -12.60
CA LEU A 117 0.82 4.04 -11.57
C LEU A 117 -0.38 4.92 -11.88
N HIS A 118 -1.13 5.31 -10.86
CA HIS A 118 -2.19 6.29 -11.00
C HIS A 118 -1.64 7.72 -11.00
N GLN A 119 -2.29 8.61 -11.76
CA GLN A 119 -1.94 10.04 -11.80
C GLN A 119 -2.23 10.74 -10.45
N LYS A 120 -3.23 10.24 -9.71
CA LYS A 120 -3.53 10.70 -8.36
C LYS A 120 -2.93 9.73 -7.36
N TYR A 121 -2.42 10.26 -6.26
CA TYR A 121 -1.81 9.48 -5.17
C TYR A 121 -0.61 8.62 -5.62
N THR A 122 0.14 9.10 -6.62
CA THR A 122 1.36 8.43 -7.13
C THR A 122 2.30 8.11 -5.97
N LEU A 123 2.82 6.88 -5.94
CA LEU A 123 3.71 6.36 -4.90
C LEU A 123 3.13 6.36 -3.48
N CYS A 124 1.84 6.59 -3.31
CA CYS A 124 1.15 6.40 -2.05
C CYS A 124 0.60 4.98 -1.97
N ASP A 125 0.74 4.35 -0.82
CA ASP A 125 0.02 3.11 -0.48
C ASP A 125 -1.31 3.43 0.21
N VAL A 126 -2.15 2.42 0.42
CA VAL A 126 -3.47 2.59 1.06
C VAL A 126 -3.36 3.13 2.49
N ILE A 127 -2.22 2.95 3.16
CA ILE A 127 -1.94 3.49 4.49
C ILE A 127 -1.55 4.97 4.42
N ARG A 128 -1.01 5.42 3.27
CA ARG A 128 -0.49 6.77 3.04
C ARG A 128 -1.39 7.57 2.10
N ASP A 129 -2.57 7.93 2.57
CA ASP A 129 -3.50 8.85 1.89
C ASP A 129 -4.12 8.35 0.58
N ARG A 130 -3.84 7.12 0.15
CA ARG A 130 -4.43 6.55 -1.05
C ARG A 130 -5.71 5.79 -0.72
N PRO A 131 -6.83 6.03 -1.41
CA PRO A 131 -8.01 5.18 -1.33
C PRO A 131 -7.72 3.79 -1.91
N VAL A 132 -8.48 2.77 -1.52
CA VAL A 132 -8.32 1.40 -2.03
C VAL A 132 -8.49 1.35 -3.54
N PHE A 133 -9.48 2.06 -4.07
CA PHE A 133 -9.75 2.18 -5.50
C PHE A 133 -9.46 3.59 -5.99
N VAL A 134 -8.65 3.72 -7.03
CA VAL A 134 -8.30 4.99 -7.66
C VAL A 134 -8.61 4.92 -9.15
N SER A 135 -9.37 5.87 -9.67
CA SER A 135 -9.70 5.92 -11.09
C SER A 135 -8.58 6.57 -11.90
N TYR A 136 -8.28 6.00 -13.06
CA TYR A 136 -7.42 6.64 -14.05
C TYR A 136 -8.12 7.82 -14.72
N ASN A 137 -7.36 8.84 -15.07
CA ASN A 137 -7.86 9.98 -15.82
C ASN A 137 -8.04 9.65 -17.32
N TRP A 138 -7.34 8.64 -17.85
CA TRP A 138 -7.32 8.31 -19.27
C TRP A 138 -7.86 6.90 -19.52
N VAL A 139 -8.72 6.77 -20.50
CA VAL A 139 -9.29 5.48 -20.92
C VAL A 139 -8.21 4.50 -21.42
N VAL A 140 -7.13 5.03 -22.01
CA VAL A 140 -5.99 4.21 -22.49
C VAL A 140 -5.40 3.35 -21.39
N ASN A 141 -5.36 3.85 -20.15
CA ASN A 141 -4.83 3.11 -19.01
C ASN A 141 -5.63 1.82 -18.75
N TYR A 142 -6.96 1.90 -18.78
CA TYR A 142 -7.84 0.73 -18.65
C TYR A 142 -7.68 -0.26 -19.81
N ILE A 143 -7.45 0.24 -21.04
CA ILE A 143 -7.20 -0.62 -22.20
C ILE A 143 -5.90 -1.38 -22.01
N VAL A 144 -4.83 -0.70 -21.56
CA VAL A 144 -3.53 -1.32 -21.29
C VAL A 144 -3.65 -2.40 -20.23
N GLU A 145 -4.33 -2.13 -19.11
CA GLU A 145 -4.58 -3.12 -18.07
C GLU A 145 -5.38 -4.32 -18.59
N GLY A 146 -6.46 -4.07 -19.30
CA GLY A 146 -7.27 -5.12 -19.92
C GLY A 146 -6.45 -6.01 -20.87
N LEU A 147 -5.56 -5.40 -21.67
CA LEU A 147 -4.66 -6.14 -22.55
C LEU A 147 -3.65 -6.99 -21.76
N ILE A 148 -3.09 -6.47 -20.67
CA ILE A 148 -2.17 -7.22 -19.80
C ILE A 148 -2.90 -8.41 -19.18
N VAL A 149 -4.12 -8.22 -18.67
CA VAL A 149 -4.93 -9.32 -18.12
C VAL A 149 -5.20 -10.39 -19.18
N LEU A 150 -5.58 -9.99 -20.40
CA LEU A 150 -5.83 -10.91 -21.49
C LEU A 150 -4.58 -11.69 -21.91
N LEU A 151 -3.43 -11.03 -22.01
CA LEU A 151 -2.14 -11.67 -22.31
C LEU A 151 -1.73 -12.63 -21.19
N PHE A 152 -1.95 -12.25 -19.93
CA PHE A 152 -1.67 -13.08 -18.76
C PHE A 152 -2.52 -14.37 -18.77
N LEU A 153 -3.84 -14.23 -18.91
CA LEU A 153 -4.77 -15.37 -18.96
C LEU A 153 -4.50 -16.26 -20.20
N GLY A 154 -4.25 -15.65 -21.35
CA GLY A 154 -3.83 -16.36 -22.55
C GLY A 154 -2.52 -17.13 -22.36
N GLY A 155 -1.57 -16.55 -21.62
CA GLY A 155 -0.32 -17.18 -21.25
C GLY A 155 -0.49 -18.38 -20.33
N ILE A 156 -1.36 -18.29 -19.32
CA ILE A 156 -1.72 -19.41 -18.46
C ILE A 156 -2.32 -20.55 -19.29
N TRP A 157 -3.27 -20.23 -20.14
CA TRP A 157 -3.90 -21.21 -21.02
C TRP A 157 -2.89 -21.89 -21.94
N ALA A 158 -2.01 -21.13 -22.58
CA ALA A 158 -0.97 -21.64 -23.46
C ALA A 158 0.07 -22.50 -22.71
N GLY A 159 0.42 -22.08 -21.49
CA GLY A 159 1.42 -22.74 -20.64
C GLY A 159 0.89 -23.90 -19.78
N ARG A 160 -0.41 -24.23 -19.82
CA ARG A 160 -1.06 -25.20 -18.93
C ARG A 160 -0.45 -26.61 -18.89
N ARG A 161 0.31 -26.97 -19.91
CA ARG A 161 1.05 -28.26 -20.00
C ARG A 161 2.50 -28.17 -19.55
N SER A 162 2.99 -27.00 -19.21
CA SER A 162 4.37 -26.75 -18.80
C SER A 162 4.53 -26.94 -17.28
N LYS A 163 5.51 -27.75 -16.88
CA LYS A 163 5.88 -27.90 -15.45
C LYS A 163 6.35 -26.58 -14.84
N LEU A 164 7.10 -25.77 -15.60
CA LEU A 164 7.54 -24.45 -15.17
C LEU A 164 6.34 -23.53 -14.88
N MET A 165 5.33 -23.54 -15.76
CA MET A 165 4.12 -22.75 -15.55
C MET A 165 3.41 -23.15 -14.25
N TRP A 166 3.23 -24.42 -13.99
CA TRP A 166 2.60 -24.89 -12.76
C TRP A 166 3.40 -24.52 -11.51
N MET A 167 4.72 -24.57 -11.58
CA MET A 167 5.58 -24.11 -10.49
C MET A 167 5.38 -22.60 -10.24
N CYS A 168 5.42 -21.77 -11.28
CA CYS A 168 5.19 -20.32 -11.13
C CYS A 168 3.77 -20.02 -10.60
N LEU A 169 2.76 -20.72 -11.12
CA LEU A 169 1.38 -20.54 -10.66
C LEU A 169 1.17 -21.03 -9.23
N SER A 170 1.92 -22.02 -8.74
CA SER A 170 1.82 -22.45 -7.34
C SER A 170 2.37 -21.38 -6.38
N PHE A 171 3.47 -20.71 -6.72
CA PHE A 171 3.96 -19.56 -5.96
C PHE A 171 2.99 -18.39 -6.01
N PHE A 172 2.49 -18.08 -7.21
CA PHE A 172 1.46 -17.04 -7.36
C PHE A 172 0.21 -17.34 -6.53
N ALA A 173 -0.26 -18.60 -6.53
CA ALA A 173 -1.42 -19.00 -5.74
C ALA A 173 -1.15 -18.88 -4.23
N LEU A 174 0.07 -19.21 -3.77
CA LEU A 174 0.46 -19.01 -2.38
C LEU A 174 0.45 -17.52 -2.01
N ASP A 175 1.01 -16.66 -2.85
CA ASP A 175 0.99 -15.22 -2.65
C ASP A 175 -0.45 -14.68 -2.60
N MET A 176 -1.32 -15.17 -3.49
CA MET A 176 -2.74 -14.78 -3.48
C MET A 176 -3.46 -15.23 -2.20
N ILE A 177 -3.16 -16.42 -1.68
CA ILE A 177 -3.70 -16.88 -0.40
C ILE A 177 -3.24 -15.97 0.75
N LEU A 178 -1.97 -15.58 0.76
CA LEU A 178 -1.42 -14.71 1.79
C LEU A 178 -1.97 -13.27 1.67
N HIS A 179 -1.87 -12.66 0.50
CA HIS A 179 -2.22 -11.26 0.31
C HIS A 179 -3.73 -11.02 0.20
N ILE A 180 -4.43 -11.79 -0.66
CA ILE A 180 -5.86 -11.64 -0.85
C ILE A 180 -6.66 -12.45 0.18
N GLY A 181 -6.26 -13.69 0.46
CA GLY A 181 -6.95 -14.54 1.44
C GLY A 181 -6.86 -13.99 2.85
N LEU A 182 -5.65 -13.94 3.40
CA LEU A 182 -5.40 -13.47 4.77
C LEU A 182 -5.31 -11.95 4.89
N GLY A 183 -5.16 -11.21 3.78
CA GLY A 183 -4.96 -9.77 3.78
C GLY A 183 -3.60 -9.34 4.33
N PHE A 184 -2.60 -10.20 4.22
CA PHE A 184 -1.25 -9.92 4.69
C PHE A 184 -0.59 -8.87 3.80
N GLY A 185 -0.27 -7.70 4.37
CA GLY A 185 0.29 -6.57 3.61
C GLY A 185 -0.63 -6.02 2.52
N ILE A 186 -1.94 -6.29 2.56
CA ILE A 186 -2.91 -5.92 1.52
C ILE A 186 -2.97 -4.41 1.27
N ASN A 187 -2.56 -3.60 2.25
CA ASN A 187 -2.51 -2.15 2.16
C ASN A 187 -1.20 -1.62 1.56
N GLU A 188 -0.22 -2.51 1.32
CA GLU A 188 1.11 -2.18 0.81
C GLU A 188 1.27 -2.73 -0.61
N VAL A 189 0.66 -2.06 -1.59
CA VAL A 189 0.55 -2.53 -2.99
C VAL A 189 1.90 -2.89 -3.60
N TYR A 190 2.91 -2.04 -3.41
CA TYR A 190 4.22 -2.23 -4.05
C TYR A 190 5.00 -3.41 -3.49
N ILE A 191 4.91 -3.65 -2.17
CA ILE A 191 5.53 -4.81 -1.52
C ILE A 191 4.84 -6.08 -1.99
N MET A 192 3.50 -6.08 -1.99
CA MET A 192 2.71 -7.21 -2.48
C MET A 192 3.06 -7.55 -3.93
N THR A 193 3.16 -6.53 -4.79
CA THR A 193 3.48 -6.69 -6.22
C THR A 193 4.83 -7.35 -6.46
N ALA A 194 5.84 -7.00 -5.66
CA ALA A 194 7.20 -7.53 -5.83
C ALA A 194 7.26 -9.06 -5.71
N HIS A 195 6.32 -9.68 -4.99
CA HIS A 195 6.29 -11.13 -4.79
C HIS A 195 5.75 -11.90 -5.99
N TRP A 196 4.82 -11.33 -6.77
CA TRP A 196 4.10 -12.08 -7.79
C TRP A 196 4.20 -11.53 -9.23
N ALA A 197 4.54 -10.25 -9.42
CA ALA A 197 4.45 -9.61 -10.74
C ALA A 197 5.31 -10.28 -11.82
N TYR A 198 6.40 -10.96 -11.44
CA TYR A 198 7.26 -11.71 -12.35
C TYR A 198 6.52 -12.82 -13.12
N VAL A 199 5.39 -13.30 -12.61
CA VAL A 199 4.58 -14.34 -13.26
C VAL A 199 3.95 -13.84 -14.56
N ILE A 200 3.63 -12.55 -14.66
CA ILE A 200 3.03 -11.93 -15.85
C ILE A 200 3.94 -12.12 -17.09
N PRO A 201 5.20 -11.64 -17.11
CA PRO A 201 6.06 -11.80 -18.27
C PRO A 201 6.36 -13.27 -18.59
N LEU A 202 6.40 -14.16 -17.59
CA LEU A 202 6.55 -15.59 -17.81
C LEU A 202 5.34 -16.19 -18.55
N CYS A 203 4.12 -15.82 -18.17
CA CYS A 203 2.90 -16.23 -18.84
C CYS A 203 2.88 -15.72 -20.30
N ILE A 204 3.18 -14.43 -20.51
CA ILE A 204 3.26 -13.83 -21.85
C ILE A 204 4.33 -14.55 -22.70
N GLY A 205 5.48 -14.86 -22.14
CA GLY A 205 6.53 -15.65 -22.81
C GLY A 205 6.05 -17.04 -23.26
N CYS A 206 5.24 -17.72 -22.43
CA CYS A 206 4.60 -18.98 -22.80
C CYS A 206 3.60 -18.82 -23.96
N LEU A 207 2.83 -17.73 -23.96
CA LEU A 207 1.89 -17.42 -25.03
C LEU A 207 2.63 -17.19 -26.35
N ILE A 208 3.68 -16.37 -26.35
CA ILE A 208 4.52 -16.11 -27.53
C ILE A 208 5.16 -17.40 -28.05
N LYS A 209 5.68 -18.26 -27.13
CA LYS A 209 6.28 -19.54 -27.50
C LYS A 209 5.28 -20.51 -28.12
N SER A 210 4.04 -20.52 -27.69
CA SER A 210 2.99 -21.42 -28.14
C SER A 210 2.37 -21.03 -29.48
N THR A 211 2.53 -19.77 -29.89
CA THR A 211 1.97 -19.21 -31.13
C THR A 211 3.00 -19.26 -32.26
N LYS A 212 2.54 -19.20 -33.51
CA LYS A 212 3.39 -19.27 -34.72
C LYS A 212 3.00 -18.18 -35.74
N GLY A 213 3.91 -17.91 -36.65
CA GLY A 213 3.66 -17.00 -37.79
C GLY A 213 3.28 -15.60 -37.40
N GLY A 214 2.33 -15.01 -38.10
CA GLY A 214 1.87 -13.63 -37.91
C GLY A 214 1.30 -13.37 -36.52
N ILE A 215 0.60 -14.36 -35.92
CA ILE A 215 0.03 -14.21 -34.57
C ILE A 215 1.13 -14.03 -33.52
N ARG A 216 2.22 -14.79 -33.59
CA ARG A 216 3.37 -14.64 -32.70
C ARG A 216 3.97 -13.23 -32.82
N ASN A 217 4.16 -12.77 -34.07
CA ASN A 217 4.71 -11.44 -34.29
C ASN A 217 3.79 -10.34 -33.77
N ALA A 218 2.48 -10.48 -33.95
CA ALA A 218 1.49 -9.53 -33.44
C ALA A 218 1.50 -9.45 -31.91
N ILE A 219 1.51 -10.62 -31.22
CA ILE A 219 1.57 -10.67 -29.74
C ILE A 219 2.90 -10.08 -29.24
N THR A 220 4.02 -10.39 -29.90
CA THR A 220 5.33 -9.85 -29.53
C THR A 220 5.36 -8.32 -29.69
N LEU A 221 4.85 -7.81 -30.81
CA LEU A 221 4.77 -6.36 -31.06
C LEU A 221 3.86 -5.69 -30.02
N LEU A 222 2.67 -6.26 -29.78
CA LEU A 222 1.74 -5.73 -28.77
C LEU A 222 2.39 -5.68 -27.37
N THR A 223 3.07 -6.75 -26.97
CA THR A 223 3.78 -6.81 -25.69
C THR A 223 4.89 -5.76 -25.61
N ALA A 224 5.65 -5.57 -26.68
CA ALA A 224 6.69 -4.55 -26.76
C ALA A 224 6.11 -3.12 -26.66
N LEU A 225 4.99 -2.85 -27.33
CA LEU A 225 4.29 -1.54 -27.23
C LEU A 225 3.76 -1.28 -25.84
N ILE A 226 3.14 -2.29 -25.18
CA ILE A 226 2.68 -2.17 -23.79
C ILE A 226 3.86 -1.91 -22.86
N ALA A 227 4.95 -2.66 -22.97
CA ALA A 227 6.14 -2.48 -22.15
C ALA A 227 6.75 -1.08 -22.32
N PHE A 228 6.88 -0.63 -23.57
CA PHE A 228 7.35 0.74 -23.87
C PHE A 228 6.43 1.81 -23.26
N TYR A 229 5.12 1.66 -23.44
CA TYR A 229 4.13 2.56 -22.83
C TYR A 229 4.28 2.61 -21.31
N LEU A 230 4.33 1.46 -20.63
CA LEU A 230 4.45 1.40 -19.16
C LEU A 230 5.74 2.02 -18.66
N ILE A 231 6.88 1.79 -19.37
CA ILE A 231 8.16 2.41 -19.00
C ILE A 231 8.05 3.94 -19.09
N VAL A 232 7.58 4.46 -20.22
CA VAL A 232 7.47 5.91 -20.43
C VAL A 232 6.47 6.53 -19.45
N TYR A 233 5.29 5.93 -19.33
CA TYR A 233 4.21 6.43 -18.49
C TYR A 233 4.59 6.44 -17.01
N ASN A 234 5.04 5.29 -16.46
CA ASN A 234 5.41 5.19 -15.05
C ASN A 234 6.64 6.06 -14.74
N SER A 235 7.65 6.09 -15.62
CA SER A 235 8.83 6.93 -15.42
C SER A 235 8.47 8.42 -15.44
N ALA A 236 7.58 8.84 -16.33
CA ALA A 236 7.10 10.22 -16.35
C ALA A 236 6.41 10.59 -15.03
N LEU A 237 5.50 9.74 -14.54
CA LEU A 237 4.82 10.00 -13.26
C LEU A 237 5.79 10.08 -12.09
N VAL A 238 6.76 9.17 -12.00
CA VAL A 238 7.77 9.20 -10.93
C VAL A 238 8.60 10.48 -10.99
N ILE A 239 9.08 10.89 -12.20
CA ILE A 239 9.91 12.08 -12.37
C ILE A 239 9.12 13.37 -12.01
N PHE A 240 7.84 13.44 -12.34
CA PHE A 240 7.02 14.61 -12.04
C PHE A 240 6.46 14.65 -10.61
N THR A 241 6.59 13.55 -9.86
CA THR A 241 6.11 13.46 -8.47
C THR A 241 7.23 13.69 -7.47
N LEU A 242 8.48 13.40 -7.83
CA LEU A 242 9.69 13.65 -7.04
C LEU A 242 10.20 15.07 -7.23
#